data_4946cedd026b4053eb89ec8b20e51d47
#
_entry.id   4946cedd026b4053eb89ec8b20e51d47
#
_cell.length_a   1.000
_cell.length_b   1.000
_cell.length_c   1.000
_cell.angle_alpha   90.00
_cell.angle_beta   90.00
_cell.angle_gamma   90.00
#
_symmetry.space_group_name_H-M   'P 1'
#
loop_
_entity.id
_entity.type
_entity.pdbx_description
1 polymer ?
#
loop_
_entity_poly.entity_id
_entity_poly.type
_entity_poly.pdbx_seq_one_letter_code
_entity_poly.pdbx_strand_id
1 'polypeptide(L)'
;MGLTDRQVRGIMNYRAKGGKFYSKSDVAKLYTISEEEYAQLEPFIVLPEVGGRPSNNKTASKKSENQPVEEEAKPKEKKAIPIVDLNTVDSTTLVELPQIGGYTASRIIAFRDKLGGFIDKEQLRDVKGMDSARFNAIQPYIIIGEADLRKIDVNRADFKTLVGHPYLNYEQVKRIFNQREKRGMIKNWAQLQALIKDDGEVNPLLEHYLKY
;
A
#
# COMPACT_ATOMS: atom_id res chain seq x y z
N MET A 1 22.81 -12.91 31.03
CA MET A 1 22.86 -12.05 29.86
C MET A 1 21.42 -11.72 29.44
N GLY A 2 21.09 -10.47 29.16
CA GLY A 2 19.75 -10.02 28.79
C GLY A 2 19.77 -9.25 27.47
N LEU A 3 18.60 -9.04 26.90
CA LEU A 3 18.42 -8.18 25.72
C LEU A 3 18.88 -6.74 26.03
N THR A 4 19.55 -6.11 25.10
CA THR A 4 19.89 -4.69 25.18
C THR A 4 18.64 -3.82 24.99
N ASP A 5 18.64 -2.57 25.48
CA ASP A 5 17.52 -1.64 25.30
C ASP A 5 17.13 -1.44 23.82
N ARG A 6 18.11 -1.48 22.94
CA ARG A 6 17.89 -1.37 21.48
C ARG A 6 17.13 -2.58 20.93
N GLN A 7 17.46 -3.79 21.39
CA GLN A 7 16.79 -5.02 20.99
C GLN A 7 15.38 -5.09 21.55
N VAL A 8 15.20 -4.72 22.81
CA VAL A 8 13.86 -4.63 23.44
C VAL A 8 12.97 -3.64 22.69
N ARG A 9 13.47 -2.44 22.37
CA ARG A 9 12.71 -1.46 21.55
C ARG A 9 12.38 -1.98 20.16
N GLY A 10 13.30 -2.72 19.52
CA GLY A 10 13.06 -3.36 18.22
C GLY A 10 11.90 -4.35 18.26
N ILE A 11 11.87 -5.23 19.26
CA ILE A 11 10.80 -6.21 19.49
C ILE A 11 9.47 -5.49 19.78
N MET A 12 9.48 -4.49 20.65
CA MET A 12 8.28 -3.75 21.03
C MET A 12 7.70 -2.96 19.84
N ASN A 13 8.54 -2.29 19.06
CA ASN A 13 8.13 -1.56 17.87
C ASN A 13 7.54 -2.49 16.79
N TYR A 14 8.12 -3.68 16.62
CA TYR A 14 7.58 -4.69 15.71
C TYR A 14 6.17 -5.11 16.13
N ARG A 15 5.97 -5.39 17.44
CA ARG A 15 4.66 -5.76 17.99
C ARG A 15 3.66 -4.61 17.95
N ALA A 16 4.07 -3.40 18.25
CA ALA A 16 3.21 -2.20 18.20
C ALA A 16 2.69 -1.90 16.79
N LYS A 17 3.45 -2.30 15.75
CA LYS A 17 3.04 -2.21 14.34
C LYS A 17 2.22 -3.42 13.85
N GLY A 18 1.70 -4.24 14.78
CA GLY A 18 0.88 -5.41 14.46
C GLY A 18 1.68 -6.67 14.10
N GLY A 19 3.02 -6.64 14.20
CA GLY A 19 3.86 -7.81 13.96
C GLY A 19 3.67 -8.88 15.05
N LYS A 20 3.65 -10.14 14.64
CA LYS A 20 3.56 -11.31 15.53
C LYS A 20 4.74 -12.23 15.24
N PHE A 21 5.25 -12.87 16.28
CA PHE A 21 6.25 -13.92 16.16
C PHE A 21 5.56 -15.28 16.21
N TYR A 22 5.67 -16.05 15.15
CA TYR A 22 5.08 -17.38 15.03
C TYR A 22 6.13 -18.49 15.18
N SER A 23 7.40 -18.16 14.99
CA SER A 23 8.54 -19.09 15.12
C SER A 23 9.73 -18.37 15.72
N LYS A 24 10.66 -19.16 16.30
CA LYS A 24 11.95 -18.65 16.79
C LYS A 24 12.72 -17.90 15.68
N SER A 25 12.66 -18.40 14.45
CA SER A 25 13.29 -17.76 13.29
C SER A 25 12.72 -16.40 12.91
N ASP A 26 11.50 -16.05 13.35
CA ASP A 26 10.97 -14.71 13.14
C ASP A 26 11.66 -13.66 14.02
N VAL A 27 12.19 -14.10 15.18
CA VAL A 27 13.01 -13.26 16.06
C VAL A 27 14.39 -13.02 15.43
N ALA A 28 14.95 -14.04 14.77
CA ALA A 28 16.23 -13.94 14.04
C ALA A 28 16.18 -12.91 12.90
N LYS A 29 15.01 -12.65 12.33
CA LYS A 29 14.80 -11.67 11.23
C LYS A 29 14.77 -10.22 11.68
N LEU A 30 14.81 -9.95 12.97
CA LEU A 30 14.86 -8.58 13.48
C LEU A 30 16.26 -7.99 13.22
N TYR A 31 16.32 -6.90 12.46
CA TYR A 31 17.56 -6.19 12.12
C TYR A 31 18.37 -5.70 13.35
N THR A 32 17.77 -5.76 14.54
CA THR A 32 18.41 -5.36 15.81
C THR A 32 19.12 -6.50 16.54
N ILE A 33 19.03 -7.73 16.02
CA ILE A 33 19.61 -8.94 16.62
C ILE A 33 20.55 -9.56 15.59
N SER A 34 21.84 -9.72 15.93
CA SER A 34 22.80 -10.42 15.09
C SER A 34 22.64 -11.95 15.18
N GLU A 35 23.21 -12.68 14.22
CA GLU A 35 23.17 -14.16 14.24
C GLU A 35 23.82 -14.74 15.49
N GLU A 36 24.91 -14.13 15.97
CA GLU A 36 25.63 -14.56 17.18
C GLU A 36 24.78 -14.33 18.44
N GLU A 37 24.13 -13.17 18.52
CA GLU A 37 23.21 -12.84 19.62
C GLU A 37 21.96 -13.72 19.60
N TYR A 38 21.44 -14.02 18.40
CA TYR A 38 20.31 -14.92 18.24
C TYR A 38 20.63 -16.32 18.75
N ALA A 39 21.80 -16.88 18.42
CA ALA A 39 22.22 -18.21 18.88
C ALA A 39 22.26 -18.29 20.42
N GLN A 40 22.62 -17.20 21.10
CA GLN A 40 22.62 -17.13 22.56
C GLN A 40 21.20 -16.99 23.15
N LEU A 41 20.26 -16.36 22.42
CA LEU A 41 18.90 -16.12 22.87
C LEU A 41 17.94 -17.28 22.54
N GLU A 42 18.23 -18.05 21.50
CA GLU A 42 17.35 -19.12 21.00
C GLU A 42 16.87 -20.10 22.08
N PRO A 43 17.74 -20.59 23.04
CA PRO A 43 17.30 -21.50 24.08
C PRO A 43 16.26 -20.88 25.03
N PHE A 44 16.23 -19.55 25.16
CA PHE A 44 15.35 -18.82 26.06
C PHE A 44 14.08 -18.30 25.39
N ILE A 45 13.96 -18.45 24.07
CA ILE A 45 12.76 -18.03 23.33
C ILE A 45 11.70 -19.12 23.46
N VAL A 46 10.68 -18.84 24.26
CA VAL A 46 9.47 -19.67 24.37
C VAL A 46 8.35 -18.93 23.65
N LEU A 47 7.85 -19.49 22.55
CA LEU A 47 6.68 -18.99 21.84
C LEU A 47 5.57 -20.03 22.00
N PRO A 48 4.30 -19.59 22.24
CA PRO A 48 3.18 -20.51 22.26
C PRO A 48 3.04 -21.14 20.86
N GLU A 49 2.84 -22.45 20.81
CA GLU A 49 2.49 -23.15 19.57
C GLU A 49 1.09 -22.73 19.13
N VAL A 50 1.01 -21.65 18.38
CA VAL A 50 -0.22 -21.22 17.71
C VAL A 50 -0.09 -21.58 16.25
N GLY A 51 -0.99 -22.42 15.79
CA GLY A 51 -1.02 -23.04 14.47
C GLY A 51 -0.55 -22.21 13.30
N GLY A 52 0.34 -22.82 12.56
CA GLY A 52 0.64 -22.69 11.14
C GLY A 52 0.67 -21.33 10.48
N ARG A 53 1.90 -20.83 10.28
CA ARG A 53 2.20 -19.84 9.23
C ARG A 53 2.22 -20.55 7.87
N PRO A 54 1.65 -20.00 6.77
CA PRO A 54 2.00 -20.49 5.44
C PRO A 54 3.45 -20.15 5.16
N SER A 55 4.26 -21.20 5.04
CA SER A 55 5.70 -21.12 4.78
C SER A 55 5.97 -20.67 3.36
N ASN A 56 6.68 -19.55 3.22
CA ASN A 56 7.37 -19.22 1.98
C ASN A 56 8.86 -19.16 2.30
N ASN A 57 9.54 -20.30 2.14
CA ASN A 57 11.00 -20.36 2.29
C ASN A 57 11.64 -20.84 1.00
N LYS A 58 12.36 -19.94 0.32
CA LYS A 58 13.41 -20.29 -0.63
C LYS A 58 14.72 -19.79 -0.05
N THR A 59 15.58 -20.69 0.36
CA THR A 59 16.99 -20.77 -0.07
C THR A 59 17.72 -21.90 0.66
N ALA A 60 18.09 -22.85 -0.13
CA ALA A 60 19.43 -23.46 -0.37
C ALA A 60 20.15 -24.24 0.75
N SER A 61 20.25 -25.54 0.45
CA SER A 61 21.46 -26.42 0.48
C SER A 61 21.86 -27.13 1.77
N LYS A 62 21.69 -28.40 1.90
CA LYS A 62 22.52 -29.54 1.51
C LYS A 62 22.06 -30.85 2.20
N LYS A 63 21.84 -31.83 1.33
CA LYS A 63 22.13 -33.30 1.41
C LYS A 63 22.09 -34.03 2.75
N SER A 64 21.13 -34.92 2.92
CA SER A 64 21.37 -36.31 3.27
C SER A 64 20.18 -37.19 2.89
N GLU A 65 20.50 -38.35 2.34
CA GLU A 65 19.65 -39.41 1.81
C GLU A 65 18.74 -40.04 2.88
N ASN A 66 17.48 -40.37 2.59
CA ASN A 66 16.98 -41.72 2.28
C ASN A 66 15.45 -41.80 2.38
N GLN A 67 14.93 -42.34 1.29
CA GLN A 67 13.77 -43.22 1.05
C GLN A 67 12.34 -42.62 1.01
N PRO A 68 11.53 -43.13 0.04
CA PRO A 68 10.33 -42.52 -0.43
C PRO A 68 9.10 -43.02 0.32
N VAL A 69 8.27 -42.12 0.75
CA VAL A 69 6.85 -42.42 0.97
C VAL A 69 6.08 -41.63 -0.09
N GLU A 70 5.53 -42.38 -1.04
CA GLU A 70 4.52 -41.90 -1.96
C GLU A 70 3.31 -41.36 -1.18
N GLU A 71 3.25 -40.05 -1.01
CA GLU A 71 2.02 -39.36 -0.67
C GLU A 71 1.59 -38.59 -1.91
N GLU A 72 0.53 -39.06 -2.54
CA GLU A 72 -0.08 -38.52 -3.74
C GLU A 72 -0.27 -37.00 -3.56
N ALA A 73 0.55 -36.23 -4.26
CA ALA A 73 0.39 -34.78 -4.38
C ALA A 73 -0.90 -34.51 -5.16
N LYS A 74 -1.99 -34.23 -4.44
CA LYS A 74 -3.17 -33.59 -5.04
C LYS A 74 -2.70 -32.32 -5.75
N PRO A 75 -3.05 -32.12 -7.03
CA PRO A 75 -2.73 -30.89 -7.74
C PRO A 75 -3.32 -29.71 -6.94
N LYS A 76 -2.48 -28.82 -6.46
CA LYS A 76 -2.97 -27.52 -5.97
C LYS A 76 -3.63 -26.84 -7.16
N GLU A 77 -4.94 -26.83 -7.18
CA GLU A 77 -5.72 -26.01 -8.11
C GLU A 77 -5.12 -24.60 -8.05
N LYS A 78 -4.63 -24.13 -9.20
CA LYS A 78 -4.23 -22.72 -9.36
C LYS A 78 -5.51 -21.93 -9.16
N LYS A 79 -5.72 -21.37 -7.96
CA LYS A 79 -6.83 -20.45 -7.73
C LYS A 79 -6.78 -19.41 -8.83
N ALA A 80 -7.85 -19.30 -9.60
CA ALA A 80 -7.96 -18.25 -10.60
C ALA A 80 -7.81 -16.90 -9.92
N ILE A 81 -6.93 -16.06 -10.45
CA ILE A 81 -6.73 -14.71 -9.92
C ILE A 81 -8.03 -13.94 -10.18
N PRO A 82 -8.64 -13.32 -9.15
CA PRO A 82 -9.90 -12.61 -9.34
C PRO A 82 -9.70 -11.34 -10.18
N ILE A 83 -10.69 -10.99 -10.98
CA ILE A 83 -10.79 -9.67 -11.58
C ILE A 83 -11.43 -8.75 -10.53
N VAL A 84 -10.78 -7.64 -10.21
CA VAL A 84 -11.19 -6.73 -9.14
C VAL A 84 -11.48 -5.33 -9.66
N ASP A 85 -12.51 -4.71 -9.13
CA ASP A 85 -12.78 -3.29 -9.36
C ASP A 85 -12.02 -2.45 -8.33
N LEU A 86 -11.11 -1.58 -8.82
CA LEU A 86 -10.26 -0.76 -7.97
C LEU A 86 -11.04 0.17 -7.02
N ASN A 87 -12.25 0.57 -7.40
CA ASN A 87 -13.06 1.50 -6.62
C ASN A 87 -13.80 0.84 -5.47
N THR A 88 -14.04 -0.47 -5.54
CA THR A 88 -14.83 -1.22 -4.55
C THR A 88 -14.03 -2.25 -3.79
N VAL A 89 -12.90 -2.72 -4.35
CA VAL A 89 -12.09 -3.79 -3.77
C VAL A 89 -11.54 -3.44 -2.38
N ASP A 90 -11.49 -4.45 -1.52
CA ASP A 90 -10.86 -4.37 -0.20
C ASP A 90 -9.38 -4.79 -0.21
N SER A 91 -8.70 -4.60 0.92
CA SER A 91 -7.27 -4.93 1.04
C SER A 91 -7.01 -6.43 1.02
N THR A 92 -7.97 -7.25 1.43
CA THR A 92 -7.82 -8.72 1.49
C THR A 92 -7.86 -9.34 0.10
N THR A 93 -8.72 -8.81 -0.76
CA THR A 93 -8.80 -9.24 -2.17
C THR A 93 -7.62 -8.69 -3.00
N LEU A 94 -7.17 -7.44 -2.72
CA LEU A 94 -6.00 -6.87 -3.40
C LEU A 94 -4.73 -7.68 -3.20
N VAL A 95 -4.52 -8.32 -2.04
CA VAL A 95 -3.31 -9.14 -1.79
C VAL A 95 -3.33 -10.48 -2.53
N GLU A 96 -4.45 -10.88 -3.12
CA GLU A 96 -4.54 -12.05 -3.99
C GLU A 96 -3.96 -11.77 -5.40
N LEU A 97 -3.81 -10.48 -5.74
CA LEU A 97 -3.20 -10.07 -7.01
C LEU A 97 -1.68 -10.30 -7.00
N PRO A 98 -1.09 -10.64 -8.19
CA PRO A 98 0.34 -10.88 -8.29
C PRO A 98 1.17 -9.67 -7.82
N GLN A 99 2.21 -9.92 -7.06
CA GLN A 99 3.16 -8.91 -6.54
C GLN A 99 2.54 -7.83 -5.63
N ILE A 100 1.28 -7.95 -5.25
CA ILE A 100 0.62 -7.04 -4.30
C ILE A 100 0.65 -7.67 -2.91
N GLY A 101 1.43 -7.09 -2.02
CA GLY A 101 1.43 -7.42 -0.59
C GLY A 101 0.55 -6.45 0.20
N GLY A 102 0.28 -6.76 1.47
CA GLY A 102 -0.59 -5.95 2.35
C GLY A 102 -0.21 -4.47 2.41
N TYR A 103 1.10 -4.16 2.36
CA TYR A 103 1.57 -2.78 2.34
C TYR A 103 1.20 -2.03 1.06
N THR A 104 1.33 -2.67 -0.11
CA THR A 104 0.95 -2.09 -1.40
C THR A 104 -0.57 -1.96 -1.49
N ALA A 105 -1.32 -2.98 -1.07
CA ALA A 105 -2.78 -2.95 -1.01
C ALA A 105 -3.30 -1.77 -0.17
N SER A 106 -2.73 -1.57 1.04
CA SER A 106 -3.10 -0.43 1.90
C SER A 106 -2.83 0.93 1.25
N ARG A 107 -1.75 1.03 0.47
CA ARG A 107 -1.42 2.27 -0.28
C ARG A 107 -2.36 2.54 -1.44
N ILE A 108 -2.75 1.50 -2.17
CA ILE A 108 -3.75 1.62 -3.24
C ILE A 108 -5.06 2.17 -2.66
N ILE A 109 -5.53 1.59 -1.55
CA ILE A 109 -6.76 2.05 -0.88
C ILE A 109 -6.61 3.48 -0.36
N ALA A 110 -5.50 3.80 0.32
CA ALA A 110 -5.26 5.15 0.82
C ALA A 110 -5.17 6.20 -0.30
N PHE A 111 -4.61 5.83 -1.45
CA PHE A 111 -4.55 6.69 -2.63
C PHE A 111 -5.94 6.87 -3.24
N ARG A 112 -6.70 5.78 -3.42
CA ARG A 112 -8.10 5.82 -3.85
C ARG A 112 -8.93 6.78 -3.01
N ASP A 113 -8.79 6.67 -1.68
CA ASP A 113 -9.57 7.47 -0.73
C ASP A 113 -9.22 8.96 -0.79
N LYS A 114 -7.95 9.30 -1.04
CA LYS A 114 -7.50 10.68 -1.24
C LYS A 114 -7.90 11.24 -2.59
N LEU A 115 -7.87 10.41 -3.62
CA LEU A 115 -8.23 10.77 -4.98
C LEU A 115 -9.73 11.02 -5.13
N GLY A 116 -10.54 10.27 -4.36
CA GLY A 116 -12.00 10.27 -4.49
C GLY A 116 -12.53 9.16 -5.40
N GLY A 117 -11.67 8.23 -5.80
CA GLY A 117 -11.92 7.12 -6.71
C GLY A 117 -11.00 7.14 -7.93
N PHE A 118 -10.75 5.99 -8.53
CA PHE A 118 -9.99 5.87 -9.78
C PHE A 118 -10.91 6.07 -10.99
N ILE A 119 -10.43 6.75 -12.00
CA ILE A 119 -11.09 6.90 -13.31
C ILE A 119 -10.29 6.23 -14.42
N ASP A 120 -9.02 5.96 -14.18
CA ASP A 120 -8.12 5.27 -15.10
C ASP A 120 -7.19 4.32 -14.33
N LYS A 121 -6.90 3.15 -14.92
CA LYS A 121 -5.94 2.18 -14.35
C LYS A 121 -4.54 2.76 -14.24
N GLU A 122 -4.14 3.62 -15.16
CA GLU A 122 -2.80 4.25 -15.19
C GLU A 122 -2.53 5.09 -13.93
N GLN A 123 -3.57 5.57 -13.24
CA GLN A 123 -3.42 6.28 -11.96
C GLN A 123 -2.81 5.42 -10.85
N LEU A 124 -2.80 4.09 -10.99
CA LEU A 124 -2.07 3.21 -10.08
C LEU A 124 -0.56 3.45 -10.11
N ARG A 125 0.00 3.98 -11.20
CA ARG A 125 1.42 4.32 -11.31
C ARG A 125 1.82 5.47 -10.36
N ASP A 126 0.85 6.30 -9.98
CA ASP A 126 1.05 7.39 -9.02
C ASP A 126 1.08 6.89 -7.57
N VAL A 127 0.68 5.63 -7.32
CA VAL A 127 0.72 5.03 -5.99
C VAL A 127 2.16 4.73 -5.62
N LYS A 128 2.64 5.33 -4.53
CA LYS A 128 4.01 5.12 -4.05
C LYS A 128 4.33 3.63 -3.83
N GLY A 129 5.30 3.11 -4.56
CA GLY A 129 5.72 1.71 -4.53
C GLY A 129 5.05 0.84 -5.60
N MET A 130 4.25 1.43 -6.48
CA MET A 130 3.79 0.81 -7.71
C MET A 130 4.83 1.08 -8.79
N ASP A 131 5.63 0.06 -9.12
CA ASP A 131 6.55 0.10 -10.26
C ASP A 131 5.89 -0.51 -11.50
N SER A 132 6.55 -0.34 -12.65
CA SER A 132 6.03 -0.83 -13.93
C SER A 132 5.85 -2.35 -13.94
N ALA A 133 6.69 -3.10 -13.24
CA ALA A 133 6.59 -4.57 -13.18
C ALA A 133 5.32 -5.00 -12.42
N ARG A 134 5.05 -4.39 -11.27
CA ARG A 134 3.83 -4.63 -10.49
C ARG A 134 2.59 -4.21 -11.24
N PHE A 135 2.59 -3.01 -11.82
CA PHE A 135 1.47 -2.52 -12.63
C PHE A 135 1.13 -3.48 -13.77
N ASN A 136 2.13 -3.88 -14.58
CA ASN A 136 1.92 -4.80 -15.68
C ASN A 136 1.43 -6.18 -15.22
N ALA A 137 1.88 -6.64 -14.04
CA ALA A 137 1.45 -7.92 -13.48
C ALA A 137 -0.02 -7.93 -13.07
N ILE A 138 -0.57 -6.79 -12.61
CA ILE A 138 -1.96 -6.70 -12.13
C ILE A 138 -2.93 -6.14 -13.16
N GLN A 139 -2.45 -5.39 -14.16
CA GLN A 139 -3.30 -4.73 -15.17
C GLN A 139 -4.37 -5.63 -15.78
N PRO A 140 -4.11 -6.93 -16.09
CA PRO A 140 -5.15 -7.82 -16.65
C PRO A 140 -6.26 -8.18 -15.66
N TYR A 141 -6.02 -8.02 -14.37
CA TYR A 141 -6.92 -8.46 -13.28
C TYR A 141 -7.67 -7.29 -12.63
N ILE A 142 -7.50 -6.07 -13.13
CA ILE A 142 -8.16 -4.88 -12.60
C ILE A 142 -9.09 -4.26 -13.61
N ILE A 143 -10.22 -3.78 -13.11
CA ILE A 143 -11.17 -2.95 -13.85
C ILE A 143 -11.44 -1.67 -13.07
N ILE A 144 -11.97 -0.67 -13.77
CA ILE A 144 -12.57 0.52 -13.18
C ILE A 144 -14.07 0.41 -13.43
N GLY A 145 -14.83 0.14 -12.37
CA GLY A 145 -16.28 0.13 -12.44
C GLY A 145 -16.87 1.55 -12.47
N GLU A 146 -18.14 1.64 -12.78
CA GLU A 146 -18.89 2.89 -12.60
C GLU A 146 -18.98 3.17 -11.11
N ALA A 147 -18.16 4.10 -10.62
CA ALA A 147 -18.20 4.56 -9.24
C ALA A 147 -18.52 6.05 -9.21
N ASP A 148 -19.38 6.43 -8.28
CA ASP A 148 -19.58 7.85 -7.98
C ASP A 148 -18.29 8.43 -7.39
N LEU A 149 -17.58 9.22 -8.20
CA LEU A 149 -16.39 9.93 -7.76
C LEU A 149 -16.76 10.95 -6.68
N ARG A 150 -16.03 10.94 -5.59
CA ARG A 150 -16.16 11.99 -4.56
C ARG A 150 -15.51 13.28 -5.03
N LYS A 151 -16.31 14.15 -5.63
CA LYS A 151 -15.84 15.45 -6.10
C LYS A 151 -15.68 16.43 -4.94
N ILE A 152 -14.59 17.18 -4.97
CA ILE A 152 -14.29 18.24 -4.02
C ILE A 152 -14.84 19.58 -4.58
N ASP A 153 -15.62 20.27 -3.77
CA ASP A 153 -16.07 21.64 -4.10
C ASP A 153 -14.91 22.61 -3.93
N VAL A 154 -14.38 23.10 -5.06
CA VAL A 154 -13.18 23.96 -5.06
C VAL A 154 -13.42 25.29 -4.35
N ASN A 155 -14.66 25.71 -4.22
CA ASN A 155 -15.03 26.97 -3.57
C ASN A 155 -15.36 26.85 -2.08
N ARG A 156 -15.70 25.65 -1.60
CA ARG A 156 -16.15 25.40 -0.21
C ARG A 156 -15.16 24.55 0.60
N ALA A 157 -14.38 23.69 -0.05
CA ALA A 157 -13.46 22.83 0.64
C ALA A 157 -12.44 23.61 1.50
N ASP A 158 -12.06 23.04 2.62
CA ASP A 158 -10.99 23.57 3.45
C ASP A 158 -9.59 23.31 2.85
N PHE A 159 -8.58 23.98 3.39
CA PHE A 159 -7.20 23.89 2.91
C PHE A 159 -6.67 22.46 2.99
N LYS A 160 -6.94 21.76 4.10
CA LYS A 160 -6.48 20.41 4.36
C LYS A 160 -7.07 19.41 3.35
N THR A 161 -8.33 19.56 3.01
CA THR A 161 -9.01 18.72 2.02
C THR A 161 -8.39 18.90 0.63
N LEU A 162 -8.15 20.14 0.19
CA LEU A 162 -7.55 20.40 -1.11
C LEU A 162 -6.09 19.95 -1.19
N VAL A 163 -5.26 20.25 -0.18
CA VAL A 163 -3.84 19.83 -0.17
C VAL A 163 -3.69 18.31 0.02
N GLY A 164 -4.71 17.65 0.56
CA GLY A 164 -4.76 16.19 0.67
C GLY A 164 -4.99 15.46 -0.65
N HIS A 165 -5.47 16.16 -1.68
CA HIS A 165 -5.71 15.57 -2.99
C HIS A 165 -4.38 15.34 -3.73
N PRO A 166 -4.13 14.13 -4.30
CA PRO A 166 -2.83 13.76 -4.89
C PRO A 166 -2.37 14.66 -6.04
N TYR A 167 -3.30 15.29 -6.75
CA TYR A 167 -3.03 16.12 -7.94
C TYR A 167 -3.00 17.63 -7.64
N LEU A 168 -2.98 18.01 -6.36
CA LEU A 168 -2.80 19.39 -5.93
C LEU A 168 -1.60 19.51 -5.01
N ASN A 169 -0.75 20.50 -5.27
CA ASN A 169 0.35 20.84 -4.37
C ASN A 169 -0.02 22.03 -3.45
N TYR A 170 0.83 22.31 -2.48
CA TYR A 170 0.61 23.36 -1.48
C TYR A 170 0.45 24.75 -2.10
N GLU A 171 1.30 25.14 -3.05
CA GLU A 171 1.27 26.47 -3.68
C GLU A 171 0.02 26.65 -4.56
N GLN A 172 -0.37 25.61 -5.28
CA GLN A 172 -1.63 25.61 -6.05
C GLN A 172 -2.85 25.82 -5.14
N VAL A 173 -2.90 25.11 -3.99
CA VAL A 173 -4.00 25.28 -3.02
C VAL A 173 -3.99 26.69 -2.42
N LYS A 174 -2.82 27.21 -2.09
CA LYS A 174 -2.68 28.58 -1.60
C LYS A 174 -3.18 29.63 -2.60
N ARG A 175 -2.92 29.43 -3.89
CA ARG A 175 -3.48 30.30 -4.93
C ARG A 175 -5.02 30.21 -5.02
N ILE A 176 -5.57 29.02 -4.88
CA ILE A 176 -7.02 28.81 -4.83
C ILE A 176 -7.62 29.63 -3.68
N PHE A 177 -7.04 29.57 -2.49
CA PHE A 177 -7.52 30.32 -1.33
C PHE A 177 -7.39 31.84 -1.52
N ASN A 178 -6.24 32.32 -2.03
CA ASN A 178 -6.04 33.72 -2.34
C ASN A 178 -7.05 34.23 -3.40
N GLN A 179 -7.38 33.40 -4.38
CA GLN A 179 -8.41 33.74 -5.39
C GLN A 179 -9.78 33.91 -4.74
N ARG A 180 -10.17 32.95 -3.87
CA ARG A 180 -11.45 33.00 -3.15
C ARG A 180 -11.59 34.28 -2.29
N GLU A 181 -10.53 34.63 -1.56
CA GLU A 181 -10.53 35.80 -0.68
C GLU A 181 -10.58 37.13 -1.45
N LYS A 182 -9.74 37.25 -2.50
CA LYS A 182 -9.50 38.56 -3.16
C LYS A 182 -10.36 38.80 -4.38
N ARG A 183 -10.77 37.73 -5.07
CA ARG A 183 -11.44 37.86 -6.38
C ARG A 183 -12.73 37.04 -6.48
N GLY A 184 -13.08 36.32 -5.42
CA GLY A 184 -14.31 35.51 -5.36
C GLY A 184 -14.17 34.12 -5.96
N MET A 185 -15.31 33.52 -6.24
CA MET A 185 -15.43 32.10 -6.62
C MET A 185 -14.74 31.78 -7.94
N ILE A 186 -14.18 30.58 -8.01
CA ILE A 186 -13.68 29.95 -9.23
C ILE A 186 -14.88 29.32 -9.95
N LYS A 187 -15.12 29.68 -11.22
CA LYS A 187 -16.35 29.34 -11.94
C LYS A 187 -16.26 28.05 -12.77
N ASN A 188 -15.06 27.68 -13.21
CA ASN A 188 -14.87 26.55 -14.11
C ASN A 188 -13.39 26.07 -14.12
N TRP A 189 -13.17 24.93 -14.78
CA TRP A 189 -11.85 24.33 -14.93
C TRP A 189 -10.84 25.27 -15.62
N ALA A 190 -11.19 25.91 -16.69
CA ALA A 190 -10.28 26.79 -17.42
C ALA A 190 -9.73 27.93 -16.54
N GLN A 191 -10.59 28.53 -15.71
CA GLN A 191 -10.17 29.55 -14.74
C GLN A 191 -9.23 28.95 -13.68
N LEU A 192 -9.55 27.77 -13.15
CA LEU A 192 -8.70 27.09 -12.16
C LEU A 192 -7.34 26.73 -12.77
N GLN A 193 -7.33 26.11 -13.95
CA GLN A 193 -6.11 25.71 -14.63
C GLN A 193 -5.20 26.92 -14.90
N ALA A 194 -5.75 28.02 -15.41
CA ALA A 194 -5.01 29.25 -15.63
C ALA A 194 -4.44 29.84 -14.32
N LEU A 195 -5.14 29.64 -13.21
CA LEU A 195 -4.72 30.13 -11.89
C LEU A 195 -3.52 29.37 -11.33
N ILE A 196 -3.49 28.03 -11.49
CA ILE A 196 -2.54 27.15 -10.78
C ILE A 196 -1.39 26.65 -11.65
N LYS A 197 -1.41 26.87 -12.97
CA LYS A 197 -0.42 26.36 -13.93
C LYS A 197 1.03 26.79 -13.65
N ASP A 198 1.21 27.98 -13.06
CA ASP A 198 2.56 28.53 -12.81
C ASP A 198 3.21 27.97 -11.54
N ASP A 199 2.44 27.26 -10.71
CA ASP A 199 2.90 26.69 -9.42
C ASP A 199 3.20 25.19 -9.50
N GLY A 200 3.26 24.64 -10.69
CA GLY A 200 3.58 23.24 -10.93
C GLY A 200 2.75 22.60 -12.02
N GLU A 201 3.06 21.36 -12.31
CA GLU A 201 2.33 20.58 -13.30
C GLU A 201 0.87 20.42 -12.87
N VAL A 202 -0.05 20.65 -13.82
CA VAL A 202 -1.48 20.46 -13.62
C VAL A 202 -1.90 19.14 -14.25
N ASN A 203 -2.22 18.16 -13.44
CA ASN A 203 -2.72 16.88 -13.94
C ASN A 203 -4.09 17.09 -14.60
N PRO A 204 -4.28 16.73 -15.87
CA PRO A 204 -5.56 16.95 -16.58
C PRO A 204 -6.73 16.19 -15.96
N LEU A 205 -6.44 15.04 -15.29
CA LEU A 205 -7.46 14.25 -14.62
C LEU A 205 -8.07 14.95 -13.39
N LEU A 206 -7.42 16.00 -12.88
CA LEU A 206 -7.90 16.76 -11.73
C LEU A 206 -9.32 17.36 -11.98
N GLU A 207 -9.64 17.71 -13.22
CA GLU A 207 -10.96 18.25 -13.59
C GLU A 207 -12.11 17.35 -13.14
N HIS A 208 -11.93 16.03 -13.27
CA HIS A 208 -12.95 15.04 -12.93
C HIS A 208 -13.27 14.98 -11.42
N TYR A 209 -12.33 15.41 -10.58
CA TYR A 209 -12.42 15.35 -9.12
C TYR A 209 -12.91 16.66 -8.48
N LEU A 210 -13.14 17.68 -9.27
CA LEU A 210 -13.54 18.97 -8.77
C LEU A 210 -14.97 19.35 -9.24
N LYS A 211 -15.63 20.16 -8.43
CA LYS A 211 -16.86 20.89 -8.77
C LYS A 211 -16.74 22.34 -8.34
N TYR A 212 -17.51 23.23 -9.01
CA TYR A 212 -17.42 24.67 -8.90
C TYR A 212 -18.69 25.28 -8.35
#